data_1be535d8595498cf5c2ca469ed094a2a
#
_entry.id   1be535d8595498cf5c2ca469ed094a2a
#
_cell.length_a   1.000
_cell.length_b   1.000
_cell.length_c   1.000
_cell.angle_alpha   90.00
_cell.angle_beta   90.00
_cell.angle_gamma   90.00
#
_symmetry.space_group_name_H-M   'P 1'
#
loop_
_entity.id
_entity.type
_entity.pdbx_description
1 polymer ?
#
loop_
_entity_poly.entity_id
_entity_poly.type
_entity_poly.pdbx_seq_one_letter_code
_entity_poly.pdbx_strand_id
1 'polypeptide(L)'
;MKELDRLLDRIIQRVNINLRELAYDVSPLVQKLIPFNQMTKFYAFYGITPHHPLNLQFRNSNLAGSYFLGKCSVTNSLLYKSDIRGDELKQKADTFKYQEYEIPLDEDEEIEIEDSFLIKTLVHNFSHDPETLEKFFIKDTISTHYANIHGSPSNGCFLGPFSTVDLTTIRDCLAGTFSYIQAGEVSHLNIEPGTVWVRVPDTFNFMYRFPLQRLSNYIYFTAGNSPQGIFIDFVEDRKEAFQRVFNVVNLEPSVSVPSSASLDRFAVIKPKTHISENVLVSQRAYLQNAWLGKGANAQEQSYIINSRLEGNDITAHGAKIIEADLGKDVFVGFNCFLRGRPESRLTIGKESIIMPHTIVDIHKPLSIPAGHLVWGLIADEKELESNSMPLKDFAKIDTRFSKGNMVFEGSGAEFVTAFKGRIRHILEANGAFFNGHSNKGHAQQNQNISFNTIQPYPQGEKEGLFPTIIIRP
;
A
#
# COMPACT_ATOMS: atom_id res chain seq x y z
N MET A 1 -30.58 -2.69 6.72
CA MET A 1 -29.97 -3.72 7.60
C MET A 1 -30.04 -5.12 6.99
N LYS A 2 -31.19 -5.72 6.83
CA LYS A 2 -31.31 -7.10 6.28
C LYS A 2 -30.64 -7.33 4.93
N GLU A 3 -30.64 -6.34 4.04
CA GLU A 3 -30.02 -6.46 2.70
C GLU A 3 -28.49 -6.42 2.79
N LEU A 4 -27.93 -5.57 3.65
CA LEU A 4 -26.50 -5.46 3.87
C LEU A 4 -25.96 -6.76 4.51
N ASP A 5 -26.66 -7.31 5.51
CA ASP A 5 -26.30 -8.60 6.11
C ASP A 5 -26.31 -9.73 5.07
N ARG A 6 -27.36 -9.78 4.23
CA ARG A 6 -27.47 -10.79 3.17
C ARG A 6 -26.33 -10.66 2.14
N LEU A 7 -25.94 -9.43 1.80
CA LEU A 7 -24.83 -9.22 0.88
C LEU A 7 -23.51 -9.66 1.53
N LEU A 8 -23.27 -9.29 2.79
CA LEU A 8 -22.08 -9.74 3.53
C LEU A 8 -22.00 -11.27 3.61
N ASP A 9 -23.11 -11.91 3.99
CA ASP A 9 -23.17 -13.37 4.06
C ASP A 9 -22.91 -14.03 2.70
N ARG A 10 -23.46 -13.45 1.62
CA ARG A 10 -23.20 -13.91 0.26
C ARG A 10 -21.72 -13.81 -0.12
N ILE A 11 -21.07 -12.67 0.15
CA ILE A 11 -19.64 -12.48 -0.13
C ILE A 11 -18.82 -13.52 0.66
N ILE A 12 -19.09 -13.69 1.95
CA ILE A 12 -18.41 -14.68 2.78
C ILE A 12 -18.57 -16.10 2.20
N GLN A 13 -19.78 -16.47 1.79
CA GLN A 13 -20.03 -17.80 1.21
C GLN A 13 -19.26 -18.00 -0.10
N ARG A 14 -19.19 -16.99 -0.97
CA ARG A 14 -18.43 -17.07 -2.23
C ARG A 14 -16.94 -17.27 -1.97
N VAL A 15 -16.36 -16.48 -1.07
CA VAL A 15 -14.96 -16.64 -0.69
C VAL A 15 -14.69 -18.02 -0.07
N ASN A 16 -15.56 -18.52 0.80
CA ASN A 16 -15.42 -19.86 1.38
C ASN A 16 -15.51 -20.97 0.32
N ILE A 17 -16.35 -20.81 -0.71
CA ILE A 17 -16.42 -21.75 -1.83
C ILE A 17 -15.08 -21.77 -2.60
N ASN A 18 -14.49 -20.62 -2.85
CA ASN A 18 -13.21 -20.51 -3.55
C ASN A 18 -12.07 -21.11 -2.71
N LEU A 19 -12.10 -20.90 -1.39
CA LEU A 19 -11.06 -21.40 -0.47
C LEU A 19 -11.31 -22.85 0.04
N ARG A 20 -12.31 -23.56 -0.51
CA ARG A 20 -12.69 -24.92 -0.03
C ARG A 20 -11.55 -25.94 -0.11
N GLU A 21 -10.68 -25.83 -1.14
CA GLU A 21 -9.53 -26.72 -1.31
C GLU A 21 -8.46 -26.49 -0.24
N LEU A 22 -8.41 -25.30 0.32
CA LEU A 22 -7.54 -24.97 1.46
C LEU A 22 -8.17 -25.34 2.81
N ALA A 23 -9.40 -25.87 2.80
CA ALA A 23 -10.18 -26.18 4.01
C ALA A 23 -10.28 -25.00 4.98
N TYR A 24 -10.44 -23.78 4.45
CA TYR A 24 -10.43 -22.54 5.23
C TYR A 24 -11.80 -21.86 5.23
N ASP A 25 -12.29 -21.49 6.42
CA ASP A 25 -13.53 -20.75 6.62
C ASP A 25 -13.22 -19.34 7.15
N VAL A 26 -13.53 -18.32 6.34
CA VAL A 26 -13.32 -16.92 6.70
C VAL A 26 -14.43 -16.36 7.60
N SER A 27 -15.56 -17.03 7.72
CA SER A 27 -16.74 -16.54 8.46
C SER A 27 -16.42 -16.10 9.89
N PRO A 28 -15.67 -16.86 10.70
CA PRO A 28 -15.35 -16.46 12.07
C PRO A 28 -14.46 -15.21 12.17
N LEU A 29 -13.72 -14.91 11.10
CA LEU A 29 -12.82 -13.74 11.04
C LEU A 29 -13.54 -12.46 10.60
N VAL A 30 -14.60 -12.59 9.79
CA VAL A 30 -15.20 -11.46 9.08
C VAL A 30 -16.54 -11.03 9.64
N GLN A 31 -17.35 -11.98 10.12
CA GLN A 31 -18.64 -11.68 10.74
C GLN A 31 -18.44 -10.75 11.94
N LYS A 32 -19.14 -9.61 11.94
CA LYS A 32 -19.09 -8.58 13.00
C LYS A 32 -17.74 -7.85 13.15
N LEU A 33 -16.81 -8.00 12.18
CA LEU A 33 -15.51 -7.31 12.22
C LEU A 33 -15.67 -5.78 12.21
N ILE A 34 -16.65 -5.26 11.48
CA ILE A 34 -17.02 -3.84 11.50
C ILE A 34 -18.42 -3.70 12.08
N PRO A 35 -18.61 -2.82 13.09
CA PRO A 35 -19.93 -2.52 13.64
C PRO A 35 -20.88 -2.06 12.53
N PHE A 36 -22.08 -2.61 12.54
CA PHE A 36 -23.07 -2.39 11.48
C PHE A 36 -23.40 -0.91 11.25
N ASN A 37 -23.57 -0.16 12.34
CA ASN A 37 -23.84 1.28 12.31
C ASN A 37 -22.70 2.11 11.70
N GLN A 38 -21.52 1.55 11.55
CA GLN A 38 -20.40 2.20 10.86
C GLN A 38 -20.40 1.88 9.36
N MET A 39 -20.78 0.66 8.98
CA MET A 39 -20.91 0.28 7.57
C MET A 39 -22.07 0.99 6.87
N THR A 40 -23.14 1.29 7.61
CA THR A 40 -24.34 1.93 7.03
C THR A 40 -24.20 3.43 6.76
N LYS A 41 -23.11 4.05 7.21
CA LYS A 41 -22.82 5.45 6.88
C LYS A 41 -22.40 5.57 5.42
N PHE A 42 -23.31 5.93 4.57
CA PHE A 42 -23.02 6.12 3.15
C PHE A 42 -22.45 7.51 2.87
N TYR A 43 -21.18 7.56 2.54
CA TYR A 43 -20.51 8.67 1.88
C TYR A 43 -19.23 8.15 1.22
N ALA A 44 -18.80 8.80 0.15
CA ALA A 44 -17.55 8.50 -0.53
C ALA A 44 -16.85 9.80 -0.91
N PHE A 45 -15.54 9.76 -0.96
CA PHE A 45 -14.71 10.86 -1.47
C PHE A 45 -14.25 10.54 -2.87
N TYR A 46 -14.22 11.54 -3.73
CA TYR A 46 -13.78 11.37 -5.10
C TYR A 46 -12.81 12.47 -5.50
N GLY A 47 -11.63 12.06 -6.00
CA GLY A 47 -10.63 12.96 -6.56
C GLY A 47 -10.82 13.12 -8.07
N ILE A 48 -10.67 14.36 -8.56
CA ILE A 48 -10.73 14.70 -9.97
C ILE A 48 -9.43 15.36 -10.36
N THR A 49 -8.78 14.85 -11.39
CA THR A 49 -7.60 15.43 -12.00
C THR A 49 -7.91 15.83 -13.45
N PRO A 50 -7.05 16.60 -14.12
CA PRO A 50 -7.21 16.87 -15.54
C PRO A 50 -7.24 15.61 -16.42
N HIS A 51 -6.60 14.54 -15.99
CA HIS A 51 -6.52 13.27 -16.72
C HIS A 51 -7.56 12.24 -16.25
N HIS A 52 -8.12 12.41 -15.04
CA HIS A 52 -9.08 11.47 -14.45
C HIS A 52 -10.33 12.24 -14.03
N PRO A 53 -11.26 12.47 -14.96
CA PRO A 53 -12.56 13.09 -14.66
C PRO A 53 -13.38 12.16 -13.76
N LEU A 54 -14.42 12.71 -13.16
CA LEU A 54 -15.33 11.96 -12.31
C LEU A 54 -16.03 10.85 -13.11
N ASN A 55 -15.61 9.60 -12.89
CA ASN A 55 -16.21 8.41 -13.51
C ASN A 55 -16.26 7.26 -12.50
N LEU A 56 -17.36 7.21 -11.74
CA LEU A 56 -17.63 6.20 -10.73
C LEU A 56 -19.01 5.63 -10.93
N GLN A 57 -19.10 4.32 -11.06
CA GLN A 57 -20.38 3.64 -10.98
C GLN A 57 -20.39 2.63 -9.84
N PHE A 58 -21.51 2.55 -9.14
CA PHE A 58 -21.72 1.50 -8.16
C PHE A 58 -23.16 1.01 -8.16
N ARG A 59 -23.29 -0.30 -7.99
CA ARG A 59 -24.55 -1.01 -8.03
C ARG A 59 -24.67 -1.95 -6.83
N ASN A 60 -25.78 -1.86 -6.10
CA ASN A 60 -26.06 -2.73 -4.96
C ASN A 60 -24.84 -2.84 -4.01
N SER A 61 -24.24 -1.71 -3.67
CA SER A 61 -22.98 -1.63 -2.96
C SER A 61 -23.02 -0.57 -1.86
N ASN A 62 -22.13 -0.69 -0.87
CA ASN A 62 -21.91 0.31 0.16
C ASN A 62 -20.43 0.77 0.14
N LEU A 63 -20.21 2.08 0.19
CA LEU A 63 -18.88 2.70 0.03
C LEU A 63 -18.34 3.38 1.29
N ALA A 64 -18.96 3.20 2.41
CA ALA A 64 -18.73 3.79 3.75
C ALA A 64 -17.36 4.46 3.96
N GLY A 65 -17.24 5.76 3.63
CA GLY A 65 -16.05 6.58 3.86
C GLY A 65 -14.85 6.25 2.96
N SER A 66 -15.08 5.55 1.85
CA SER A 66 -14.02 5.19 0.91
C SER A 66 -13.67 6.33 -0.04
N TYR A 67 -12.45 6.34 -0.52
CA TYR A 67 -11.91 7.31 -1.45
C TYR A 67 -11.65 6.67 -2.81
N PHE A 68 -11.95 7.43 -3.86
CA PHE A 68 -11.77 6.98 -5.25
C PHE A 68 -11.02 8.02 -6.06
N LEU A 69 -10.12 7.56 -6.90
CA LEU A 69 -9.45 8.33 -7.94
C LEU A 69 -9.29 7.46 -9.19
N GLY A 70 -9.59 8.03 -10.36
CA GLY A 70 -9.62 7.27 -11.61
C GLY A 70 -10.97 6.56 -11.84
N LYS A 71 -11.12 5.94 -13.01
CA LYS A 71 -12.33 5.23 -13.39
C LYS A 71 -12.52 3.97 -12.54
N CYS A 72 -13.66 3.84 -11.90
CA CYS A 72 -13.96 2.73 -11.01
C CYS A 72 -15.39 2.25 -11.10
N SER A 73 -15.58 0.93 -11.07
CA SER A 73 -16.87 0.25 -11.01
C SER A 73 -16.93 -0.66 -9.77
N VAL A 74 -17.98 -0.49 -8.96
CA VAL A 74 -18.21 -1.27 -7.73
C VAL A 74 -19.57 -1.93 -7.78
N THR A 75 -19.60 -3.26 -7.82
CA THR A 75 -20.85 -4.03 -7.95
C THR A 75 -20.95 -5.07 -6.83
N ASN A 76 -22.14 -5.15 -6.18
CA ASN A 76 -22.42 -6.11 -5.12
C ASN A 76 -21.34 -6.18 -4.03
N SER A 77 -20.76 -5.05 -3.65
CA SER A 77 -19.58 -5.01 -2.80
C SER A 77 -19.75 -4.09 -1.61
N LEU A 78 -18.97 -4.36 -0.57
CA LEU A 78 -18.90 -3.58 0.65
C LEU A 78 -17.49 -3.00 0.79
N LEU A 79 -17.39 -1.68 0.80
CA LEU A 79 -16.14 -0.97 1.07
C LEU A 79 -16.28 -0.20 2.36
N TYR A 80 -15.30 -0.32 3.24
CA TYR A 80 -15.23 0.42 4.49
C TYR A 80 -13.90 1.17 4.62
N LYS A 81 -13.95 2.49 4.46
CA LYS A 81 -12.77 3.38 4.56
C LYS A 81 -11.57 2.92 3.74
N SER A 82 -11.83 2.40 2.55
CA SER A 82 -10.81 1.91 1.63
C SER A 82 -10.40 3.01 0.65
N ASP A 83 -9.15 3.00 0.23
CA ASP A 83 -8.60 3.95 -0.72
C ASP A 83 -8.38 3.25 -2.05
N ILE A 84 -9.11 3.66 -3.08
CA ILE A 84 -9.09 3.06 -4.42
C ILE A 84 -8.41 4.07 -5.36
N ARG A 85 -7.16 3.77 -5.74
CA ARG A 85 -6.27 4.65 -6.46
C ARG A 85 -6.01 4.17 -7.87
N GLY A 86 -6.47 4.94 -8.86
CA GLY A 86 -6.24 4.72 -10.27
C GLY A 86 -5.69 5.97 -10.97
N ASP A 87 -4.84 6.72 -10.28
CA ASP A 87 -4.26 7.96 -10.80
C ASP A 87 -3.15 7.73 -11.85
N GLU A 88 -2.69 6.52 -12.00
CA GLU A 88 -1.75 6.09 -13.04
C GLU A 88 -2.42 5.36 -14.21
N LEU A 89 -3.75 5.19 -14.16
CA LEU A 89 -4.50 4.59 -15.25
C LEU A 89 -4.52 5.49 -16.48
N LYS A 90 -4.51 4.87 -17.63
CA LYS A 90 -4.57 5.54 -18.93
C LYS A 90 -6.00 5.62 -19.46
N GLN A 91 -6.23 6.62 -20.27
CA GLN A 91 -7.51 6.80 -20.98
C GLN A 91 -7.43 6.23 -22.41
N LYS A 92 -8.57 6.05 -23.02
CA LYS A 92 -8.67 5.72 -24.46
C LYS A 92 -7.85 6.71 -25.29
N ALA A 93 -7.09 6.17 -26.21
CA ALA A 93 -6.14 6.87 -27.08
C ALA A 93 -4.82 7.30 -26.42
N ASP A 94 -4.66 7.13 -25.10
CA ASP A 94 -3.33 7.14 -24.52
C ASP A 94 -2.51 5.98 -25.09
N THR A 95 -1.19 6.13 -25.08
CA THR A 95 -0.28 5.11 -25.61
C THR A 95 0.53 4.45 -24.51
N PHE A 96 0.86 3.19 -24.72
CA PHE A 96 1.92 2.53 -23.97
C PHE A 96 3.02 2.06 -24.93
N LYS A 97 4.25 1.93 -24.39
CA LYS A 97 5.40 1.48 -25.18
C LYS A 97 5.64 0.00 -24.95
N TYR A 98 5.78 -0.73 -26.06
CA TYR A 98 6.24 -2.09 -26.05
C TYR A 98 7.37 -2.23 -27.07
N GLN A 99 8.59 -2.42 -26.59
CA GLN A 99 9.81 -2.33 -27.38
C GLN A 99 9.91 -0.97 -28.12
N GLU A 100 9.97 -0.96 -29.44
CA GLU A 100 9.97 0.25 -30.27
C GLU A 100 8.58 0.73 -30.69
N TYR A 101 7.52 0.00 -30.33
CA TYR A 101 6.15 0.33 -30.72
C TYR A 101 5.47 1.20 -29.68
N GLU A 102 4.67 2.17 -30.17
CA GLU A 102 3.69 2.90 -29.38
C GLU A 102 2.30 2.37 -29.73
N ILE A 103 1.63 1.79 -28.76
CA ILE A 103 0.33 1.12 -28.96
C ILE A 103 -0.73 1.95 -28.27
N PRO A 104 -1.74 2.48 -29.00
CA PRO A 104 -2.84 3.20 -28.39
C PRO A 104 -3.81 2.25 -27.68
N LEU A 105 -4.38 2.71 -26.58
CA LEU A 105 -5.44 1.99 -25.88
C LEU A 105 -6.80 2.21 -26.60
N ASP A 106 -7.53 1.14 -26.80
CA ASP A 106 -8.86 1.17 -27.43
C ASP A 106 -9.96 1.59 -26.44
N GLU A 107 -9.74 1.36 -25.13
CA GLU A 107 -10.68 1.69 -24.05
C GLU A 107 -9.93 2.34 -22.87
N ASP A 108 -10.69 3.01 -21.99
CA ASP A 108 -10.14 3.50 -20.72
C ASP A 108 -9.76 2.33 -19.81
N GLU A 109 -8.65 2.45 -19.11
CA GLU A 109 -8.34 1.55 -18.00
C GLU A 109 -9.27 1.84 -16.81
N GLU A 110 -9.66 0.79 -16.10
CA GLU A 110 -10.66 0.87 -15.03
C GLU A 110 -10.33 -0.09 -13.89
N ILE A 111 -10.71 0.29 -12.67
CA ILE A 111 -10.68 -0.60 -11.50
C ILE A 111 -12.06 -1.21 -11.32
N GLU A 112 -12.18 -2.52 -11.48
CA GLU A 112 -13.42 -3.26 -11.28
C GLU A 112 -13.40 -3.97 -9.91
N ILE A 113 -14.43 -3.72 -9.07
CA ILE A 113 -14.61 -4.40 -7.77
C ILE A 113 -15.97 -5.06 -7.76
N GLU A 114 -16.01 -6.37 -7.67
CA GLU A 114 -17.23 -7.18 -7.72
C GLU A 114 -17.31 -8.18 -6.57
N ASP A 115 -18.51 -8.35 -5.97
CA ASP A 115 -18.81 -9.37 -4.95
C ASP A 115 -17.73 -9.44 -3.85
N SER A 116 -17.21 -8.29 -3.40
CA SER A 116 -16.03 -8.19 -2.54
C SER A 116 -16.28 -7.35 -1.29
N PHE A 117 -15.50 -7.61 -0.24
CA PHE A 117 -15.52 -6.83 1.00
C PHE A 117 -14.13 -6.30 1.34
N LEU A 118 -13.93 -4.99 1.21
CA LEU A 118 -12.65 -4.32 1.44
C LEU A 118 -12.72 -3.44 2.69
N ILE A 119 -11.86 -3.70 3.68
CA ILE A 119 -11.84 -3.00 4.97
C ILE A 119 -10.54 -2.23 5.13
N LYS A 120 -10.59 -0.89 5.10
CA LYS A 120 -9.41 -0.02 5.22
C LYS A 120 -8.27 -0.47 4.28
N THR A 121 -8.63 -0.98 3.11
CA THR A 121 -7.71 -1.52 2.12
C THR A 121 -7.22 -0.42 1.21
N LEU A 122 -5.93 -0.40 0.91
CA LEU A 122 -5.38 0.38 -0.19
C LEU A 122 -5.37 -0.48 -1.45
N VAL A 123 -6.05 0.00 -2.48
CA VAL A 123 -5.96 -0.52 -3.84
C VAL A 123 -5.26 0.54 -4.67
N HIS A 124 -4.11 0.20 -5.21
CA HIS A 124 -3.37 1.07 -6.11
C HIS A 124 -3.10 0.33 -7.41
N ASN A 125 -3.66 0.82 -8.48
CA ASN A 125 -3.43 0.27 -9.81
C ASN A 125 -2.76 1.30 -10.71
N PHE A 126 -1.91 0.79 -11.60
CA PHE A 126 -1.23 1.55 -12.63
C PHE A 126 -1.51 0.93 -14.01
N SER A 127 -1.11 1.61 -15.06
CA SER A 127 -1.34 1.19 -16.43
C SER A 127 -0.90 -0.25 -16.69
N HIS A 128 -1.66 -0.95 -17.53
CA HIS A 128 -1.39 -2.31 -17.94
C HIS A 128 0.05 -2.50 -18.44
N ASP A 129 0.64 -3.62 -18.04
CA ASP A 129 1.84 -4.14 -18.66
C ASP A 129 1.50 -4.65 -20.08
N PRO A 130 2.14 -4.15 -21.14
CA PRO A 130 1.88 -4.62 -22.50
C PRO A 130 2.20 -6.10 -22.70
N GLU A 131 3.03 -6.71 -21.86
CA GLU A 131 3.30 -8.14 -21.87
C GLU A 131 2.23 -8.96 -21.15
N THR A 132 1.43 -8.31 -20.26
CA THR A 132 0.36 -8.94 -19.51
C THR A 132 -0.91 -8.09 -19.65
N LEU A 133 -1.72 -8.35 -20.65
CA LEU A 133 -2.95 -7.61 -20.96
C LEU A 133 -4.13 -7.97 -20.02
N GLU A 134 -3.86 -8.37 -18.81
CA GLU A 134 -4.89 -8.74 -17.86
C GLU A 134 -5.61 -7.50 -17.33
N LYS A 135 -6.95 -7.49 -17.41
CA LYS A 135 -7.75 -6.43 -16.80
C LYS A 135 -7.60 -6.45 -15.30
N PHE A 136 -7.48 -5.28 -14.70
CA PHE A 136 -7.41 -5.15 -13.25
C PHE A 136 -8.79 -5.33 -12.63
N PHE A 137 -8.95 -6.36 -11.83
CA PHE A 137 -10.20 -6.62 -11.11
C PHE A 137 -9.96 -7.17 -9.71
N ILE A 138 -10.90 -6.89 -8.81
CA ILE A 138 -10.98 -7.48 -7.48
C ILE A 138 -12.35 -8.14 -7.37
N LYS A 139 -12.38 -9.47 -7.36
CA LYS A 139 -13.61 -10.24 -7.40
C LYS A 139 -13.64 -11.32 -6.32
N ASP A 140 -14.84 -11.56 -5.73
CA ASP A 140 -15.01 -12.61 -4.72
C ASP A 140 -13.91 -12.57 -3.64
N THR A 141 -13.50 -11.36 -3.23
CA THR A 141 -12.33 -11.14 -2.38
C THR A 141 -12.70 -10.44 -1.09
N ILE A 142 -12.18 -10.93 0.04
CA ILE A 142 -12.26 -10.22 1.32
C ILE A 142 -10.87 -9.74 1.69
N SER A 143 -10.73 -8.43 1.88
CA SER A 143 -9.49 -7.80 2.31
C SER A 143 -9.71 -7.08 3.63
N THR A 144 -8.81 -7.28 4.59
CA THR A 144 -8.95 -6.77 5.94
C THR A 144 -7.99 -5.62 6.25
N HIS A 145 -8.05 -5.10 7.46
CA HIS A 145 -7.42 -3.85 7.90
C HIS A 145 -6.00 -3.59 7.36
N TYR A 146 -5.85 -2.50 6.62
CA TYR A 146 -4.55 -2.01 6.11
C TYR A 146 -3.83 -2.96 5.17
N ALA A 147 -4.58 -3.87 4.53
CA ALA A 147 -4.04 -4.65 3.43
C ALA A 147 -3.82 -3.77 2.20
N ASN A 148 -2.85 -4.15 1.36
CA ASN A 148 -2.55 -3.48 0.10
C ASN A 148 -2.75 -4.44 -1.07
N ILE A 149 -3.44 -3.97 -2.11
CA ILE A 149 -3.57 -4.63 -3.41
C ILE A 149 -2.95 -3.67 -4.42
N HIS A 150 -1.74 -3.97 -4.85
CA HIS A 150 -0.95 -3.07 -5.67
C HIS A 150 -0.62 -3.70 -7.02
N GLY A 151 -1.22 -3.18 -8.10
CA GLY A 151 -1.07 -3.72 -9.46
C GLY A 151 -1.39 -5.22 -9.55
N SER A 152 -2.40 -5.70 -8.81
CA SER A 152 -2.60 -7.13 -8.56
C SER A 152 -4.06 -7.52 -8.74
N PRO A 153 -4.44 -8.16 -9.85
CA PRO A 153 -5.76 -8.79 -9.97
C PRO A 153 -5.98 -9.83 -8.88
N SER A 154 -7.17 -9.80 -8.26
CA SER A 154 -7.51 -10.69 -7.15
C SER A 154 -8.87 -11.36 -7.35
N ASN A 155 -8.92 -12.69 -7.24
CA ASN A 155 -10.15 -13.45 -7.37
C ASN A 155 -10.22 -14.59 -6.34
N GLY A 156 -11.32 -14.66 -5.60
CA GLY A 156 -11.57 -15.75 -4.66
C GLY A 156 -10.67 -15.74 -3.43
N CYS A 157 -10.17 -14.59 -3.01
CA CYS A 157 -9.09 -14.50 -2.03
C CYS A 157 -9.53 -13.96 -0.67
N PHE A 158 -8.78 -14.33 0.36
CA PHE A 158 -8.81 -13.67 1.66
C PHE A 158 -7.44 -13.05 1.97
N LEU A 159 -7.44 -11.74 2.26
CA LEU A 159 -6.26 -10.97 2.61
C LEU A 159 -6.31 -10.54 4.07
N GLY A 160 -5.41 -11.07 4.89
CA GLY A 160 -5.29 -10.75 6.30
C GLY A 160 -4.82 -9.31 6.58
N PRO A 161 -4.92 -8.84 7.83
CA PRO A 161 -4.48 -7.48 8.18
C PRO A 161 -3.02 -7.21 7.81
N PHE A 162 -2.77 -6.03 7.25
CA PHE A 162 -1.44 -5.60 6.79
C PHE A 162 -0.78 -6.53 5.76
N SER A 163 -1.52 -7.42 5.11
CA SER A 163 -0.98 -8.18 3.98
C SER A 163 -0.80 -7.28 2.76
N THR A 164 0.14 -7.62 1.91
CA THR A 164 0.39 -6.90 0.65
C THR A 164 0.50 -7.91 -0.48
N VAL A 165 -0.30 -7.72 -1.53
CA VAL A 165 -0.16 -8.40 -2.82
C VAL A 165 0.32 -7.34 -3.82
N ASP A 166 1.50 -7.56 -4.38
CA ASP A 166 2.22 -6.59 -5.20
C ASP A 166 2.60 -7.22 -6.54
N LEU A 167 2.16 -6.63 -7.65
CA LEU A 167 2.46 -7.11 -9.01
C LEU A 167 2.23 -8.63 -9.16
N THR A 168 1.13 -9.11 -8.61
CA THR A 168 0.85 -10.56 -8.56
C THR A 168 -0.62 -10.82 -8.83
N THR A 169 -0.93 -11.58 -9.86
CA THR A 169 -2.27 -12.13 -10.06
C THR A 169 -2.50 -13.24 -9.03
N ILE A 170 -3.51 -13.05 -8.16
CA ILE A 170 -3.79 -13.99 -7.06
C ILE A 170 -5.19 -14.58 -7.18
N ARG A 171 -5.29 -15.93 -7.14
CA ARG A 171 -6.57 -16.66 -7.29
C ARG A 171 -6.74 -17.74 -6.23
N ASP A 172 -7.92 -17.78 -5.59
CA ASP A 172 -8.29 -18.81 -4.61
C ASP A 172 -7.22 -18.99 -3.51
N CYS A 173 -6.70 -17.88 -3.01
CA CYS A 173 -5.60 -17.88 -2.06
C CYS A 173 -5.96 -17.25 -0.72
N LEU A 174 -5.25 -17.72 0.31
CA LEU A 174 -5.22 -17.10 1.62
C LEU A 174 -3.88 -16.38 1.79
N ALA A 175 -3.90 -15.05 1.88
CA ALA A 175 -2.75 -14.24 2.27
C ALA A 175 -2.83 -13.94 3.77
N GLY A 176 -1.97 -14.54 4.57
CA GLY A 176 -1.97 -14.41 6.02
C GLY A 176 -1.64 -13.00 6.50
N THR A 177 -1.93 -12.73 7.77
CA THR A 177 -1.62 -11.46 8.43
C THR A 177 -0.16 -11.06 8.21
N PHE A 178 0.08 -9.82 7.79
CA PHE A 178 1.42 -9.28 7.56
C PHE A 178 2.26 -10.10 6.57
N SER A 179 1.64 -10.69 5.55
CA SER A 179 2.35 -11.33 4.44
C SER A 179 2.59 -10.35 3.29
N TYR A 180 3.70 -10.50 2.58
CA TYR A 180 4.03 -9.78 1.35
C TYR A 180 4.27 -10.77 0.22
N ILE A 181 3.59 -10.57 -0.91
CA ILE A 181 3.62 -11.48 -2.05
C ILE A 181 3.87 -10.67 -3.31
N GLN A 182 5.01 -10.94 -3.95
CA GLN A 182 5.37 -10.44 -5.28
C GLN A 182 5.93 -11.61 -6.08
N ALA A 183 5.05 -12.37 -6.74
CA ALA A 183 5.43 -13.67 -7.31
C ALA A 183 4.90 -13.92 -8.73
N GLY A 184 4.40 -12.86 -9.41
CA GLY A 184 3.82 -12.93 -10.75
C GLY A 184 2.41 -13.49 -10.74
N GLU A 185 2.25 -14.81 -10.73
CA GLU A 185 0.95 -15.47 -10.64
C GLU A 185 0.97 -16.55 -9.55
N VAL A 186 -0.08 -16.58 -8.72
CA VAL A 186 -0.25 -17.60 -7.68
C VAL A 186 -1.73 -18.01 -7.55
N SER A 187 -1.96 -19.30 -7.34
CA SER A 187 -3.30 -19.85 -7.17
C SER A 187 -3.32 -21.00 -6.16
N HIS A 188 -4.45 -21.16 -5.47
CA HIS A 188 -4.72 -22.25 -4.51
C HIS A 188 -3.64 -22.39 -3.42
N LEU A 189 -3.14 -21.26 -2.90
CA LEU A 189 -2.10 -21.26 -1.87
C LEU A 189 -2.58 -20.67 -0.56
N ASN A 190 -2.17 -21.33 0.54
CA ASN A 190 -2.22 -20.75 1.88
C ASN A 190 -0.84 -20.16 2.18
N ILE A 191 -0.75 -18.84 2.14
CA ILE A 191 0.46 -18.10 2.50
C ILE A 191 0.40 -17.76 3.98
N GLU A 192 1.28 -18.36 4.75
CA GLU A 192 1.34 -18.23 6.20
C GLU A 192 1.53 -16.78 6.67
N PRO A 193 0.99 -16.39 7.84
CA PRO A 193 1.25 -15.07 8.41
C PRO A 193 2.75 -14.76 8.51
N GLY A 194 3.12 -13.52 8.20
CA GLY A 194 4.51 -13.06 8.26
C GLY A 194 5.42 -13.64 7.18
N THR A 195 4.88 -14.19 6.10
CA THR A 195 5.68 -14.61 4.94
C THR A 195 5.97 -13.42 4.03
N VAL A 196 7.22 -13.16 3.75
CA VAL A 196 7.68 -12.22 2.71
C VAL A 196 8.22 -13.03 1.55
N TRP A 197 7.59 -12.94 0.40
CA TRP A 197 7.91 -13.73 -0.78
C TRP A 197 8.03 -12.85 -2.02
N VAL A 198 9.23 -12.84 -2.60
CA VAL A 198 9.53 -12.11 -3.85
C VAL A 198 10.13 -13.12 -4.84
N ARG A 199 9.47 -13.28 -5.98
CA ARG A 199 9.89 -14.22 -7.02
C ARG A 199 9.76 -13.59 -8.41
N VAL A 200 10.80 -13.76 -9.20
CA VAL A 200 10.73 -13.65 -10.67
C VAL A 200 10.97 -15.05 -11.23
N PRO A 201 10.00 -15.62 -11.97
CA PRO A 201 10.13 -16.96 -12.52
C PRO A 201 11.47 -17.15 -13.24
N ASP A 202 12.08 -18.33 -13.10
CA ASP A 202 13.34 -18.75 -13.73
C ASP A 202 14.56 -17.85 -13.42
N THR A 203 14.41 -16.83 -12.56
CA THR A 203 15.47 -15.86 -12.25
C THR A 203 15.89 -15.93 -10.80
N PHE A 204 14.97 -15.65 -9.89
CA PHE A 204 15.24 -15.73 -8.45
C PHE A 204 13.98 -15.94 -7.62
N ASN A 205 14.20 -16.44 -6.40
CA ASN A 205 13.18 -16.62 -5.38
C ASN A 205 13.76 -16.21 -4.02
N PHE A 206 13.20 -15.17 -3.42
CA PHE A 206 13.52 -14.68 -2.08
C PHE A 206 12.35 -14.96 -1.15
N MET A 207 12.58 -15.63 -0.04
CA MET A 207 11.56 -15.90 0.97
C MET A 207 12.11 -15.66 2.37
N TYR A 208 11.34 -14.94 3.18
CA TYR A 208 11.57 -14.78 4.61
C TYR A 208 10.30 -15.11 5.39
N ARG A 209 10.43 -15.75 6.55
CA ARG A 209 9.31 -16.01 7.46
C ARG A 209 9.59 -15.47 8.85
N PHE A 210 8.67 -14.67 9.36
CA PHE A 210 8.74 -14.19 10.73
C PHE A 210 8.51 -15.32 11.73
N PRO A 211 9.22 -15.33 12.87
CA PRO A 211 8.82 -16.14 14.02
C PRO A 211 7.48 -15.65 14.55
N LEU A 212 6.42 -16.47 14.46
CA LEU A 212 5.04 -16.07 14.76
C LEU A 212 4.86 -15.54 16.18
N GLN A 213 5.55 -16.11 17.16
CA GLN A 213 5.53 -15.63 18.55
C GLN A 213 6.02 -14.19 18.70
N ARG A 214 7.00 -13.78 17.90
CA ARG A 214 7.51 -12.41 17.90
C ARG A 214 6.61 -11.47 17.08
N LEU A 215 6.12 -11.93 15.94
CA LEU A 215 5.21 -11.16 15.10
C LEU A 215 3.91 -10.82 15.83
N SER A 216 3.40 -11.70 16.67
CA SER A 216 2.15 -11.50 17.43
C SER A 216 2.20 -10.29 18.37
N ASN A 217 3.37 -9.81 18.78
CA ASN A 217 3.50 -8.54 19.54
C ASN A 217 3.17 -7.32 18.67
N TYR A 218 3.41 -7.40 17.36
CA TYR A 218 3.18 -6.30 16.41
C TYR A 218 1.80 -6.35 15.79
N ILE A 219 1.36 -7.54 15.42
CA ILE A 219 0.05 -7.76 14.85
C ILE A 219 -0.42 -9.21 15.06
N TYR A 220 -1.64 -9.36 15.54
CA TYR A 220 -2.34 -10.65 15.54
C TYR A 220 -3.82 -10.46 15.22
N PHE A 221 -4.41 -11.46 14.61
CA PHE A 221 -5.78 -11.45 14.19
C PHE A 221 -6.41 -12.83 14.43
N THR A 222 -7.49 -12.86 15.19
CA THR A 222 -8.17 -14.08 15.57
C THR A 222 -9.68 -13.97 15.37
N ALA A 223 -10.34 -15.10 15.22
CA ALA A 223 -11.76 -15.20 15.05
C ALA A 223 -12.55 -14.42 16.12
N GLY A 224 -13.54 -13.66 15.69
CA GLY A 224 -14.42 -12.87 16.55
C GLY A 224 -13.83 -11.57 17.11
N ASN A 225 -12.60 -11.24 16.80
CA ASN A 225 -11.92 -10.04 17.29
C ASN A 225 -11.45 -9.15 16.13
N SER A 226 -11.35 -7.83 16.38
CA SER A 226 -10.60 -6.94 15.50
C SER A 226 -9.11 -7.21 15.59
N PRO A 227 -8.32 -6.91 14.56
CA PRO A 227 -6.86 -7.00 14.63
C PRO A 227 -6.32 -6.17 15.81
N GLN A 228 -5.28 -6.67 16.48
CA GLN A 228 -4.67 -6.05 17.65
C GLN A 228 -3.15 -6.08 17.54
N GLY A 229 -2.47 -5.27 18.37
CA GLY A 229 -1.02 -5.19 18.47
C GLY A 229 -0.46 -3.80 18.14
N ILE A 230 0.85 -3.67 18.25
CA ILE A 230 1.55 -2.38 18.14
C ILE A 230 1.17 -1.61 16.86
N PHE A 231 0.95 -2.30 15.74
CA PHE A 231 0.61 -1.63 14.48
C PHE A 231 -0.78 -1.00 14.51
N ILE A 232 -1.75 -1.67 15.12
CA ILE A 232 -3.10 -1.15 15.27
C ILE A 232 -3.12 0.03 16.24
N ASP A 233 -2.51 -0.12 17.42
CA ASP A 233 -2.42 0.93 18.43
C ASP A 233 -1.75 2.17 17.83
N PHE A 234 -0.65 1.99 17.12
CA PHE A 234 0.07 3.07 16.44
C PHE A 234 -0.81 3.90 15.49
N VAL A 235 -1.64 3.24 14.70
CA VAL A 235 -2.52 3.93 13.73
C VAL A 235 -3.74 4.53 14.42
N GLU A 236 -4.36 3.83 15.37
CA GLU A 236 -5.54 4.32 16.08
C GLU A 236 -5.21 5.55 16.96
N ASP A 237 -4.02 5.64 17.56
CA ASP A 237 -3.54 6.82 18.30
C ASP A 237 -3.51 8.10 17.45
N ARG A 238 -3.47 7.98 16.13
CA ARG A 238 -3.38 9.09 15.16
C ARG A 238 -4.67 9.36 14.39
N LYS A 239 -5.71 8.60 14.67
CA LYS A 239 -7.00 8.64 13.97
C LYS A 239 -7.68 10.02 14.02
N GLU A 240 -7.64 10.71 15.15
CA GLU A 240 -8.24 12.04 15.29
C GLU A 240 -7.61 13.08 14.34
N ALA A 241 -6.29 13.00 14.13
CA ALA A 241 -5.61 13.90 13.21
C ALA A 241 -6.11 13.73 11.77
N PHE A 242 -6.36 12.48 11.36
CA PHE A 242 -6.96 12.20 10.03
C PHE A 242 -8.44 12.63 9.99
N GLN A 243 -9.20 12.41 11.03
CA GLN A 243 -10.60 12.85 11.07
C GLN A 243 -10.72 14.36 10.79
N ARG A 244 -9.80 15.15 11.31
CA ARG A 244 -9.78 16.60 11.07
C ARG A 244 -9.59 16.94 9.59
N VAL A 245 -8.64 16.31 8.87
CA VAL A 245 -8.39 16.62 7.46
C VAL A 245 -9.52 16.19 6.54
N PHE A 246 -10.31 15.19 6.93
CA PHE A 246 -11.52 14.78 6.21
C PHE A 246 -12.74 15.68 6.48
N ASN A 247 -12.79 16.35 7.63
CA ASN A 247 -13.94 17.17 8.03
C ASN A 247 -13.82 18.65 7.62
N VAL A 248 -12.63 19.10 7.22
CA VAL A 248 -12.38 20.52 6.90
C VAL A 248 -12.11 20.67 5.40
N VAL A 249 -12.91 21.51 4.74
CA VAL A 249 -12.83 21.70 3.27
C VAL A 249 -11.56 22.42 2.84
N ASN A 250 -11.12 23.44 3.58
CA ASN A 250 -9.94 24.23 3.25
C ASN A 250 -8.93 24.14 4.40
N LEU A 251 -7.92 23.29 4.22
CA LEU A 251 -6.76 23.23 5.10
C LEU A 251 -5.56 23.80 4.34
N GLU A 252 -5.08 24.95 4.79
CA GLU A 252 -3.76 25.41 4.37
C GLU A 252 -2.68 24.56 5.06
N PRO A 253 -1.65 24.13 4.30
CA PRO A 253 -0.53 23.44 4.92
C PRO A 253 0.11 24.33 5.98
N SER A 254 0.41 23.76 7.15
CA SER A 254 1.08 24.47 8.25
C SER A 254 2.58 24.71 7.99
N VAL A 255 3.08 24.33 6.80
CA VAL A 255 4.47 24.36 6.39
C VAL A 255 4.61 24.94 4.98
N SER A 256 5.76 25.52 4.69
CA SER A 256 6.08 25.97 3.33
C SER A 256 6.29 24.79 2.41
N VAL A 257 5.66 24.82 1.23
CA VAL A 257 5.75 23.78 0.20
C VAL A 257 6.33 24.39 -1.06
N PRO A 258 7.48 23.90 -1.56
CA PRO A 258 8.02 24.32 -2.84
C PRO A 258 7.05 24.05 -3.99
N SER A 259 7.08 24.89 -5.03
CA SER A 259 6.20 24.73 -6.20
C SER A 259 6.41 23.45 -7.00
N SER A 260 7.55 22.80 -6.82
CA SER A 260 7.86 21.49 -7.44
C SER A 260 7.51 20.29 -6.56
N ALA A 261 6.97 20.52 -5.36
CA ALA A 261 6.56 19.48 -4.43
C ALA A 261 5.03 19.40 -4.34
N SER A 262 4.50 18.25 -3.96
CA SER A 262 3.06 18.03 -3.78
C SER A 262 2.74 17.43 -2.42
N LEU A 263 1.69 17.97 -1.79
CA LEU A 263 1.07 17.39 -0.60
C LEU A 263 -0.37 17.02 -0.92
N ASP A 264 -0.71 15.76 -0.71
CA ASP A 264 -2.09 15.32 -0.88
C ASP A 264 -3.00 16.01 0.17
N ARG A 265 -4.23 16.34 -0.25
CA ARG A 265 -5.24 17.02 0.56
C ARG A 265 -5.57 16.27 1.85
N PHE A 266 -5.51 14.95 1.84
CA PHE A 266 -5.81 14.10 2.99
C PHE A 266 -4.58 13.63 3.77
N ALA A 267 -3.41 14.19 3.47
CA ALA A 267 -2.22 13.99 4.29
C ALA A 267 -2.29 14.83 5.57
N VAL A 268 -1.73 14.31 6.65
CA VAL A 268 -1.59 15.03 7.92
C VAL A 268 -0.17 15.56 8.04
N ILE A 269 -0.03 16.88 7.97
CA ILE A 269 1.26 17.56 8.12
C ILE A 269 1.28 18.32 9.43
N LYS A 270 2.10 17.89 10.38
CA LYS A 270 2.27 18.57 11.67
C LYS A 270 3.34 19.66 11.59
N PRO A 271 3.27 20.70 12.46
CA PRO A 271 4.30 21.75 12.55
C PRO A 271 5.73 21.18 12.70
N LYS A 272 6.72 21.99 12.34
CA LYS A 272 8.15 21.66 12.32
C LYS A 272 8.54 20.58 11.29
N THR A 273 7.65 20.26 10.33
CA THR A 273 7.97 19.43 9.17
C THR A 273 8.59 20.28 8.09
N HIS A 274 9.66 19.81 7.47
CA HIS A 274 10.35 20.44 6.34
C HIS A 274 10.12 19.66 5.07
N ILE A 275 9.68 20.35 4.02
CA ILE A 275 9.44 19.79 2.69
C ILE A 275 10.41 20.46 1.71
N SER A 276 11.27 19.68 1.08
CA SER A 276 12.19 20.15 0.04
C SER A 276 11.56 20.08 -1.35
N GLU A 277 12.31 20.52 -2.36
CA GLU A 277 11.91 20.43 -3.77
C GLU A 277 11.65 18.98 -4.21
N ASN A 278 10.71 18.77 -5.13
CA ASN A 278 10.38 17.51 -5.75
C ASN A 278 9.90 16.42 -4.76
N VAL A 279 9.49 16.82 -3.57
CA VAL A 279 8.93 15.90 -2.59
C VAL A 279 7.48 15.56 -2.97
N LEU A 280 7.14 14.29 -2.92
CA LEU A 280 5.77 13.80 -3.02
C LEU A 280 5.29 13.31 -1.67
N VAL A 281 4.16 13.83 -1.20
CA VAL A 281 3.45 13.33 -0.02
C VAL A 281 2.06 12.90 -0.45
N SER A 282 1.83 11.61 -0.43
CA SER A 282 0.60 10.99 -0.92
C SER A 282 -0.51 10.95 0.13
N GLN A 283 -1.65 10.44 -0.27
CA GLN A 283 -2.87 10.36 0.51
C GLN A 283 -2.68 9.60 1.84
N ARG A 284 -3.26 10.13 2.91
CA ARG A 284 -3.17 9.57 4.27
C ARG A 284 -1.74 9.40 4.79
N ALA A 285 -0.75 10.04 4.18
CA ALA A 285 0.56 10.13 4.79
C ALA A 285 0.49 10.99 6.07
N TYR A 286 1.32 10.68 7.06
CA TYR A 286 1.41 11.38 8.33
C TYR A 286 2.83 11.84 8.59
N LEU A 287 3.04 13.15 8.58
CA LEU A 287 4.34 13.76 8.82
C LEU A 287 4.33 14.59 10.11
N GLN A 288 5.25 14.31 11.03
CA GLN A 288 5.38 15.04 12.29
C GLN A 288 6.85 15.28 12.61
N ASN A 289 7.25 16.55 12.69
CA ASN A 289 8.65 16.90 12.94
C ASN A 289 9.59 16.10 12.03
N ALA A 290 9.24 16.06 10.74
CA ALA A 290 9.90 15.27 9.72
C ALA A 290 10.70 16.19 8.79
N TRP A 291 11.86 15.75 8.35
CA TRP A 291 12.66 16.42 7.32
C TRP A 291 12.68 15.54 6.07
N LEU A 292 12.04 16.01 5.00
CA LEU A 292 12.06 15.37 3.70
C LEU A 292 12.98 16.14 2.76
N GLY A 293 14.12 15.54 2.43
CA GLY A 293 15.10 16.07 1.49
C GLY A 293 14.61 15.99 0.04
N LYS A 294 15.34 16.61 -0.87
CA LYS A 294 14.96 16.72 -2.28
C LYS A 294 14.63 15.37 -2.92
N GLY A 295 13.48 15.28 -3.58
CA GLY A 295 13.02 14.08 -4.29
C GLY A 295 12.60 12.93 -3.39
N ALA A 296 12.57 13.11 -2.05
CA ALA A 296 12.03 12.10 -1.15
C ALA A 296 10.51 11.97 -1.33
N ASN A 297 9.98 10.78 -1.13
CA ASN A 297 8.53 10.57 -1.17
C ASN A 297 8.01 9.79 0.04
N ALA A 298 6.84 10.21 0.49
CA ALA A 298 6.02 9.56 1.49
C ALA A 298 4.76 9.06 0.79
N GLN A 299 4.74 7.79 0.43
CA GLN A 299 3.63 7.18 -0.28
C GLN A 299 2.41 6.98 0.64
N GLU A 300 1.32 6.46 0.10
CA GLU A 300 0.04 6.34 0.78
C GLU A 300 0.15 5.63 2.13
N GLN A 301 -0.55 6.20 3.12
CA GLN A 301 -0.62 5.63 4.46
C GLN A 301 0.75 5.48 5.17
N SER A 302 1.79 6.16 4.68
CA SER A 302 3.11 6.19 5.32
C SER A 302 3.16 7.15 6.50
N TYR A 303 4.04 6.88 7.45
CA TYR A 303 4.22 7.70 8.65
C TYR A 303 5.71 8.04 8.82
N ILE A 304 6.03 9.33 8.90
CA ILE A 304 7.41 9.80 9.15
C ILE A 304 7.36 10.73 10.36
N ILE A 305 7.96 10.29 11.47
CA ILE A 305 7.83 10.96 12.77
C ILE A 305 9.21 11.15 13.39
N ASN A 306 9.55 12.41 13.74
CA ASN A 306 10.83 12.79 14.34
C ASN A 306 12.03 12.23 13.54
N SER A 307 11.93 12.23 12.22
CA SER A 307 12.86 11.53 11.34
C SER A 307 13.36 12.42 10.21
N ARG A 308 14.53 12.08 9.68
CA ARG A 308 15.15 12.79 8.57
C ARG A 308 15.41 11.85 7.40
N LEU A 309 15.00 12.25 6.22
CA LEU A 309 15.28 11.63 4.92
C LEU A 309 16.17 12.59 4.13
N GLU A 310 17.36 12.15 3.74
CA GLU A 310 18.33 13.06 3.09
C GLU A 310 17.94 13.43 1.65
N GLY A 311 17.30 12.53 0.92
CA GLY A 311 16.77 12.79 -0.41
C GLY A 311 16.73 11.58 -1.33
N ASN A 312 15.84 11.62 -2.31
CA ASN A 312 15.48 10.50 -3.19
C ASN A 312 15.10 9.22 -2.40
N ASP A 313 14.63 9.39 -1.17
CA ASP A 313 14.22 8.27 -0.33
C ASP A 313 12.80 7.88 -0.65
N ILE A 314 12.53 6.59 -0.75
CA ILE A 314 11.19 6.05 -0.97
C ILE A 314 10.69 5.47 0.35
N THR A 315 9.60 6.04 0.87
CA THR A 315 8.82 5.45 1.94
C THR A 315 7.55 4.84 1.34
N ALA A 316 7.58 3.55 1.06
CA ALA A 316 6.48 2.86 0.37
C ALA A 316 5.21 2.77 1.23
N HIS A 317 4.11 2.34 0.60
CA HIS A 317 2.77 2.33 1.19
C HIS A 317 2.74 1.67 2.58
N GLY A 318 2.14 2.37 3.52
CA GLY A 318 1.97 1.88 4.89
C GLY A 318 3.24 1.81 5.73
N ALA A 319 4.42 2.19 5.21
CA ALA A 319 5.66 2.17 5.97
C ALA A 319 5.68 3.24 7.08
N LYS A 320 6.36 2.92 8.17
CA LYS A 320 6.44 3.77 9.36
C LYS A 320 7.91 3.97 9.75
N ILE A 321 8.34 5.24 9.77
CA ILE A 321 9.70 5.66 10.08
C ILE A 321 9.63 6.59 11.30
N ILE A 322 10.19 6.16 12.43
CA ILE A 322 10.06 6.84 13.72
C ILE A 322 11.44 6.96 14.36
N GLU A 323 11.83 8.17 14.76
CA GLU A 323 13.13 8.46 15.40
C GLU A 323 14.31 7.86 14.61
N ALA A 324 14.32 8.13 13.28
CA ALA A 324 15.31 7.58 12.36
C ALA A 324 15.91 8.64 11.43
N ASP A 325 17.18 8.42 11.05
CA ASP A 325 17.90 9.23 10.08
C ASP A 325 18.31 8.34 8.89
N LEU A 326 17.77 8.63 7.72
CA LEU A 326 18.02 7.92 6.48
C LEU A 326 19.00 8.72 5.61
N GLY A 327 20.05 8.06 5.15
CA GLY A 327 20.95 8.59 4.13
C GLY A 327 20.23 8.61 2.78
N LYS A 328 20.86 9.25 1.79
CA LYS A 328 20.28 9.44 0.47
C LYS A 328 20.03 8.13 -0.29
N ASP A 329 18.99 8.09 -1.12
CA ASP A 329 18.65 6.99 -2.01
C ASP A 329 18.29 5.68 -1.26
N VAL A 330 17.67 5.79 -0.06
CA VAL A 330 17.19 4.64 0.70
C VAL A 330 15.78 4.24 0.25
N PHE A 331 15.58 2.96 0.02
CA PHE A 331 14.26 2.38 -0.22
C PHE A 331 13.74 1.71 1.05
N VAL A 332 12.57 2.14 1.52
CA VAL A 332 11.84 1.51 2.62
C VAL A 332 10.56 0.88 2.05
N GLY A 333 10.51 -0.44 2.05
CA GLY A 333 9.43 -1.23 1.44
C GLY A 333 8.07 -1.12 2.15
N PHE A 334 7.07 -1.71 1.53
CA PHE A 334 5.68 -1.73 2.03
C PHE A 334 5.58 -2.17 3.49
N ASN A 335 4.71 -1.50 4.24
CA ASN A 335 4.39 -1.85 5.64
C ASN A 335 5.60 -2.02 6.58
N CYS A 336 6.80 -1.55 6.20
CA CYS A 336 7.93 -1.54 7.11
C CYS A 336 7.62 -0.78 8.40
N PHE A 337 8.18 -1.23 9.50
CA PHE A 337 8.11 -0.58 10.80
C PHE A 337 9.50 -0.32 11.34
N LEU A 338 10.01 0.89 11.15
CA LEU A 338 11.35 1.32 11.52
C LEU A 338 11.24 2.28 12.70
N ARG A 339 11.56 1.80 13.90
CA ARG A 339 11.39 2.55 15.13
C ARG A 339 12.66 2.61 15.96
N GLY A 340 13.28 3.79 16.01
CA GLY A 340 14.22 4.18 17.03
C GLY A 340 13.53 4.71 18.28
N ARG A 341 14.30 5.40 19.12
CA ARG A 341 13.84 6.12 20.32
C ARG A 341 14.55 7.47 20.38
N PRO A 342 14.06 8.47 21.10
CA PRO A 342 14.72 9.78 21.20
C PRO A 342 16.19 9.70 21.60
N GLU A 343 16.54 8.82 22.53
CA GLU A 343 17.93 8.59 23.01
C GLU A 343 18.65 7.47 22.26
N SER A 344 17.95 6.78 21.36
CA SER A 344 18.46 5.61 20.66
C SER A 344 18.00 5.61 19.20
N ARG A 345 18.49 6.59 18.45
CA ARG A 345 18.09 6.77 17.06
C ARG A 345 18.55 5.62 16.17
N LEU A 346 17.71 5.31 15.19
CA LEU A 346 18.05 4.40 14.10
C LEU A 346 18.72 5.20 12.97
N THR A 347 19.87 4.74 12.51
CA THR A 347 20.55 5.33 11.35
C THR A 347 20.59 4.33 10.21
N ILE A 348 20.22 4.74 9.00
CA ILE A 348 20.24 3.90 7.80
C ILE A 348 21.16 4.55 6.77
N GLY A 349 22.24 3.87 6.41
CA GLY A 349 23.19 4.34 5.42
C GLY A 349 22.60 4.42 4.02
N LYS A 350 23.14 5.34 3.23
CA LYS A 350 22.68 5.62 1.85
C LYS A 350 22.62 4.34 0.98
N GLU A 351 21.77 4.38 -0.04
CA GLU A 351 21.65 3.31 -1.04
C GLU A 351 21.26 1.94 -0.45
N SER A 352 20.68 1.92 0.77
CA SER A 352 20.20 0.69 1.40
C SER A 352 18.79 0.33 0.94
N ILE A 353 18.51 -0.95 0.86
CA ILE A 353 17.20 -1.51 0.51
C ILE A 353 16.65 -2.21 1.75
N ILE A 354 15.60 -1.63 2.33
CA ILE A 354 14.84 -2.26 3.39
C ILE A 354 13.68 -3.00 2.75
N MET A 355 13.73 -4.32 2.80
CA MET A 355 12.74 -5.19 2.16
C MET A 355 11.33 -4.92 2.71
N PRO A 356 10.29 -5.12 1.88
CA PRO A 356 8.91 -5.01 2.34
C PRO A 356 8.68 -5.78 3.64
N HIS A 357 7.81 -5.23 4.50
CA HIS A 357 7.42 -5.80 5.78
C HIS A 357 8.57 -5.98 6.80
N THR A 358 9.70 -5.32 6.62
CA THR A 358 10.79 -5.36 7.61
C THR A 358 10.40 -4.60 8.88
N ILE A 359 10.70 -5.19 10.03
CA ILE A 359 10.51 -4.58 11.35
C ILE A 359 11.89 -4.31 11.97
N VAL A 360 12.21 -3.05 12.21
CA VAL A 360 13.36 -2.63 13.02
C VAL A 360 12.81 -1.87 14.22
N ASP A 361 12.93 -2.44 15.41
CA ASP A 361 12.39 -1.85 16.63
C ASP A 361 13.41 -1.90 17.76
N ILE A 362 14.19 -0.83 17.91
CA ILE A 362 15.39 -0.80 18.72
C ILE A 362 15.21 -0.03 20.03
N HIS A 363 15.95 -0.45 21.05
CA HIS A 363 16.07 0.23 22.36
C HIS A 363 17.46 0.79 22.64
N LYS A 364 18.44 0.45 21.81
CA LYS A 364 19.80 1.01 21.80
C LYS A 364 20.10 1.57 20.42
N PRO A 365 20.99 2.57 20.29
CA PRO A 365 21.35 3.08 18.98
C PRO A 365 21.79 1.96 18.05
N LEU A 366 21.29 1.97 16.81
CA LEU A 366 21.64 0.99 15.78
C LEU A 366 21.93 1.72 14.48
N SER A 367 23.01 1.30 13.80
CA SER A 367 23.37 1.85 12.50
C SER A 367 23.41 0.74 11.45
N ILE A 368 22.58 0.86 10.43
CA ILE A 368 22.61 0.02 9.24
C ILE A 368 23.60 0.64 8.27
N PRO A 369 24.67 -0.07 7.86
CA PRO A 369 25.67 0.48 6.95
C PRO A 369 25.10 0.78 5.56
N ALA A 370 25.76 1.66 4.81
CA ALA A 370 25.36 2.00 3.43
C ALA A 370 25.38 0.79 2.50
N GLY A 371 24.45 0.77 1.53
CA GLY A 371 24.37 -0.26 0.50
C GLY A 371 24.05 -1.66 1.04
N HIS A 372 23.24 -1.75 2.09
CA HIS A 372 22.79 -3.04 2.64
C HIS A 372 21.38 -3.41 2.18
N LEU A 373 21.19 -4.70 1.95
CA LEU A 373 19.90 -5.34 1.90
C LEU A 373 19.52 -5.77 3.33
N VAL A 374 18.32 -5.40 3.78
CA VAL A 374 17.86 -5.65 5.16
C VAL A 374 16.46 -6.26 5.13
N TRP A 375 16.21 -7.28 5.93
CA TRP A 375 14.93 -8.00 5.98
C TRP A 375 14.58 -8.47 7.39
N GLY A 376 13.32 -8.79 7.60
CA GLY A 376 12.84 -9.48 8.78
C GLY A 376 12.67 -8.63 10.02
N LEU A 377 12.99 -9.18 11.20
CA LEU A 377 12.80 -8.53 12.49
C LEU A 377 14.14 -8.29 13.17
N ILE A 378 14.43 -7.05 13.52
CA ILE A 378 15.71 -6.57 14.03
C ILE A 378 15.48 -5.69 15.27
N ALA A 379 16.00 -6.09 16.41
CA ALA A 379 15.96 -5.34 17.65
C ALA A 379 17.36 -4.93 18.17
N ASP A 380 18.43 -5.52 17.64
CA ASP A 380 19.81 -5.29 18.06
C ASP A 380 20.81 -5.59 16.93
N GLU A 381 22.11 -5.37 17.20
CA GLU A 381 23.21 -5.61 16.26
C GLU A 381 23.32 -7.07 15.83
N LYS A 382 23.08 -8.02 16.73
CA LYS A 382 23.17 -9.44 16.42
C LYS A 382 22.07 -9.86 15.42
N GLU A 383 20.88 -9.32 15.60
CA GLU A 383 19.78 -9.55 14.65
C GLU A 383 20.02 -8.80 13.34
N LEU A 384 20.62 -7.62 13.36
CA LEU A 384 21.05 -6.93 12.14
C LEU A 384 22.08 -7.77 11.36
N GLU A 385 23.08 -8.31 12.04
CA GLU A 385 24.04 -9.22 11.42
C GLU A 385 23.38 -10.43 10.75
N SER A 386 22.34 -10.99 11.39
CA SER A 386 21.61 -12.15 10.89
C SER A 386 20.62 -11.82 9.76
N ASN A 387 20.14 -10.59 9.70
CA ASN A 387 19.05 -10.16 8.78
C ASN A 387 19.47 -9.03 7.85
N SER A 388 20.76 -8.89 7.58
CA SER A 388 21.25 -7.94 6.57
C SER A 388 22.48 -8.48 5.84
N MET A 389 22.75 -7.90 4.68
CA MET A 389 23.93 -8.22 3.88
C MET A 389 24.28 -7.05 2.94
N PRO A 390 25.57 -6.75 2.69
CA PRO A 390 25.93 -5.79 1.67
C PRO A 390 25.37 -6.19 0.30
N LEU A 391 24.73 -5.26 -0.41
CA LEU A 391 24.15 -5.50 -1.75
C LEU A 391 25.16 -6.06 -2.75
N LYS A 392 26.44 -5.58 -2.65
CA LYS A 392 27.53 -6.07 -3.49
C LYS A 392 27.87 -7.55 -3.26
N ASP A 393 27.64 -8.06 -2.03
CA ASP A 393 27.90 -9.45 -1.69
C ASP A 393 26.67 -10.31 -1.98
N PHE A 394 25.46 -9.77 -1.79
CA PHE A 394 24.24 -10.43 -2.21
C PHE A 394 24.21 -10.66 -3.74
N ALA A 395 24.68 -9.69 -4.53
CA ALA A 395 24.76 -9.80 -5.99
C ALA A 395 25.71 -10.91 -6.49
N LYS A 396 26.58 -11.47 -5.63
CA LYS A 396 27.47 -12.60 -6.00
C LYS A 396 26.84 -13.97 -5.80
N ILE A 397 25.64 -14.02 -5.20
CA ILE A 397 24.92 -15.27 -4.99
C ILE A 397 24.35 -15.71 -6.35
N ASP A 398 24.61 -16.95 -6.74
CA ASP A 398 24.16 -17.54 -7.99
C ASP A 398 23.45 -18.89 -7.83
N THR A 399 23.29 -19.32 -6.56
CA THR A 399 22.68 -20.59 -6.22
C THR A 399 21.78 -20.43 -4.98
N ARG A 400 21.55 -21.51 -4.26
CA ARG A 400 20.79 -21.47 -3.00
C ARG A 400 21.64 -20.89 -1.87
N PHE A 401 21.08 -19.92 -1.17
CA PHE A 401 21.67 -19.27 -0.01
C PHE A 401 20.65 -19.13 1.12
N SER A 402 21.08 -19.28 2.36
CA SER A 402 20.21 -19.08 3.52
C SER A 402 20.93 -18.27 4.59
N LYS A 403 20.20 -17.34 5.20
CA LYS A 403 20.71 -16.53 6.31
C LYS A 403 19.58 -16.20 7.30
N GLY A 404 19.69 -16.64 8.55
CA GLY A 404 18.58 -16.57 9.50
C GLY A 404 17.36 -17.33 8.98
N ASN A 405 16.20 -16.69 8.97
CA ASN A 405 14.94 -17.26 8.44
C ASN A 405 14.71 -16.93 6.94
N MET A 406 15.71 -16.37 6.28
CA MET A 406 15.64 -16.07 4.86
C MET A 406 16.26 -17.20 4.05
N VAL A 407 15.58 -17.55 2.96
CA VAL A 407 16.09 -18.45 1.91
C VAL A 407 16.04 -17.68 0.60
N PHE A 408 17.13 -17.75 -0.14
CA PHE A 408 17.25 -17.21 -1.49
C PHE A 408 17.68 -18.31 -2.46
N GLU A 409 17.15 -18.30 -3.67
CA GLU A 409 17.53 -19.20 -4.76
C GLU A 409 17.61 -18.40 -6.06
N GLY A 410 18.63 -18.65 -6.86
CA GLY A 410 18.83 -18.03 -8.17
C GLY A 410 19.87 -16.91 -8.17
N SER A 411 19.70 -15.92 -9.07
CA SER A 411 20.68 -14.87 -9.31
C SER A 411 20.49 -13.65 -8.39
N GLY A 412 21.42 -13.44 -7.47
CA GLY A 412 21.50 -12.24 -6.64
C GLY A 412 21.78 -10.97 -7.45
N ALA A 413 22.51 -11.10 -8.58
CA ALA A 413 22.77 -9.98 -9.48
C ALA A 413 21.46 -9.47 -10.13
N GLU A 414 20.63 -10.39 -10.63
CA GLU A 414 19.32 -10.04 -11.21
C GLU A 414 18.36 -9.47 -10.14
N PHE A 415 18.36 -10.03 -8.93
CA PHE A 415 17.58 -9.50 -7.82
C PHE A 415 17.95 -8.03 -7.53
N VAL A 416 19.24 -7.74 -7.38
CA VAL A 416 19.70 -6.37 -7.07
C VAL A 416 19.39 -5.42 -8.24
N THR A 417 19.56 -5.88 -9.48
CA THR A 417 19.24 -5.11 -10.70
C THR A 417 17.75 -4.78 -10.78
N ALA A 418 16.89 -5.77 -10.56
CA ALA A 418 15.43 -5.58 -10.57
C ALA A 418 14.96 -4.56 -9.51
N PHE A 419 15.46 -4.68 -8.26
CA PHE A 419 15.11 -3.72 -7.21
C PHE A 419 15.63 -2.31 -7.51
N LYS A 420 16.87 -2.16 -7.97
CA LYS A 420 17.40 -0.84 -8.36
C LYS A 420 16.64 -0.23 -9.53
N GLY A 421 16.27 -1.04 -10.51
CA GLY A 421 15.44 -0.61 -11.65
C GLY A 421 14.07 -0.11 -11.19
N ARG A 422 13.40 -0.86 -10.32
CA ARG A 422 12.11 -0.46 -9.74
C ARG A 422 12.22 0.83 -8.90
N ILE A 423 13.21 0.94 -8.03
CA ILE A 423 13.46 2.14 -7.22
C ILE A 423 13.63 3.36 -8.13
N ARG A 424 14.43 3.25 -9.17
CA ARG A 424 14.65 4.31 -10.13
C ARG A 424 13.36 4.70 -10.85
N HIS A 425 12.60 3.72 -11.32
CA HIS A 425 11.31 3.95 -11.98
C HIS A 425 10.33 4.70 -11.07
N ILE A 426 10.21 4.30 -9.80
CA ILE A 426 9.36 5.00 -8.81
C ILE A 426 9.80 6.46 -8.63
N LEU A 427 11.10 6.73 -8.51
CA LEU A 427 11.61 8.09 -8.36
C LEU A 427 11.37 8.94 -9.62
N GLU A 428 11.50 8.36 -10.81
CA GLU A 428 11.20 9.03 -12.08
C GLU A 428 9.70 9.34 -12.20
N ALA A 429 8.83 8.37 -11.95
CA ALA A 429 7.38 8.54 -11.98
C ALA A 429 6.91 9.59 -10.96
N ASN A 430 7.49 9.61 -9.78
CA ASN A 430 7.18 10.59 -8.74
C ASN A 430 7.77 11.98 -8.99
N GLY A 431 8.60 12.15 -10.01
CA GLY A 431 9.20 13.44 -10.37
C GLY A 431 10.35 13.88 -9.46
N ALA A 432 11.02 12.93 -8.79
CA ALA A 432 12.17 13.22 -7.92
C ALA A 432 13.33 13.92 -8.67
N PHE A 433 13.49 13.64 -9.95
CA PHE A 433 14.53 14.18 -10.81
C PHE A 433 14.10 15.40 -11.64
N PHE A 434 12.95 16.01 -11.31
CA PHE A 434 12.50 17.22 -12.00
C PHE A 434 13.53 18.36 -11.88
N ASN A 435 13.90 18.96 -13.01
CA ASN A 435 14.93 20.00 -13.10
C ASN A 435 14.38 21.39 -13.46
N GLY A 436 13.05 21.57 -13.40
CA GLY A 436 12.37 22.78 -13.79
C GLY A 436 11.77 22.75 -15.20
N HIS A 437 12.22 21.85 -16.07
CA HIS A 437 11.79 21.76 -17.48
C HIS A 437 11.43 20.33 -17.90
N SER A 438 12.20 19.34 -17.49
CA SER A 438 12.03 17.93 -17.85
C SER A 438 11.87 17.04 -16.61
N ASN A 439 11.50 15.78 -16.82
CA ASN A 439 11.29 14.77 -15.79
C ASN A 439 10.19 15.16 -14.77
N LYS A 440 9.08 15.71 -15.27
CA LYS A 440 7.88 15.92 -14.46
C LYS A 440 7.29 14.56 -14.07
N GLY A 441 6.84 14.47 -12.82
CA GLY A 441 6.11 13.32 -12.32
C GLY A 441 4.97 13.75 -11.40
N HIS A 442 4.49 12.83 -10.57
CA HIS A 442 3.33 13.05 -9.70
C HIS A 442 3.50 14.26 -8.77
N ALA A 443 4.70 14.51 -8.24
CA ALA A 443 4.96 15.68 -7.39
C ALA A 443 4.67 17.02 -8.07
N GLN A 444 4.75 17.09 -9.40
CA GLN A 444 4.48 18.29 -10.16
C GLN A 444 3.08 18.34 -10.78
N GLN A 445 2.38 17.20 -10.84
CA GLN A 445 1.06 17.04 -11.47
C GLN A 445 -0.08 17.07 -10.46
N ASN A 446 0.11 16.45 -9.29
CA ASN A 446 -0.95 16.23 -8.29
C ASN A 446 -1.37 17.50 -7.53
N GLN A 447 -0.79 18.65 -7.84
CA GLN A 447 -1.14 19.94 -7.21
C GLN A 447 -2.56 20.45 -7.58
N ASN A 448 -3.21 19.85 -8.56
CA ASN A 448 -4.50 20.30 -9.11
C ASN A 448 -5.63 19.28 -8.94
N ILE A 449 -5.59 18.46 -7.89
CA ILE A 449 -6.68 17.54 -7.59
C ILE A 449 -7.81 18.30 -6.91
N SER A 450 -9.00 18.27 -7.47
CA SER A 450 -10.22 18.71 -6.79
C SER A 450 -10.94 17.50 -6.18
N PHE A 451 -11.47 17.71 -4.98
CA PHE A 451 -12.13 16.63 -4.22
C PHE A 451 -13.61 16.93 -4.05
N ASN A 452 -14.41 15.90 -4.22
CA ASN A 452 -15.85 15.95 -4.02
C ASN A 452 -16.26 14.85 -3.03
N THR A 453 -17.34 15.14 -2.30
CA THR A 453 -18.00 14.14 -1.45
C THR A 453 -19.29 13.69 -2.11
N ILE A 454 -19.45 12.39 -2.30
CA ILE A 454 -20.69 11.79 -2.73
C ILE A 454 -21.46 11.38 -1.49
N GLN A 455 -22.55 12.07 -1.23
CA GLN A 455 -23.45 11.77 -0.13
C GLN A 455 -24.90 11.89 -0.64
N PRO A 456 -25.52 10.75 -1.02
CA PRO A 456 -26.86 10.75 -1.61
C PRO A 456 -27.94 11.29 -0.69
N TYR A 457 -27.70 11.30 0.62
CA TYR A 457 -28.65 11.77 1.63
C TYR A 457 -28.01 12.84 2.51
N PRO A 458 -28.61 14.03 2.59
CA PRO A 458 -28.01 15.18 3.30
C PRO A 458 -27.64 14.93 4.76
N GLN A 459 -28.30 13.99 5.41
CA GLN A 459 -28.11 13.72 6.84
C GLN A 459 -27.47 12.36 7.11
N GLY A 460 -27.17 11.57 6.08
CA GLY A 460 -26.56 10.24 6.23
C GLY A 460 -27.42 9.25 7.02
N GLU A 461 -28.72 9.47 7.09
CA GLU A 461 -29.66 8.73 7.95
C GLU A 461 -30.19 7.45 7.32
N LYS A 462 -30.09 7.30 5.99
CA LYS A 462 -30.57 6.09 5.33
C LYS A 462 -29.52 4.99 5.37
N GLU A 463 -29.94 3.89 5.92
CA GLU A 463 -29.15 2.66 6.08
C GLU A 463 -29.47 1.67 4.96
N GLY A 464 -28.44 0.92 4.52
CA GLY A 464 -28.62 -0.16 3.58
C GLY A 464 -27.77 -0.06 2.31
N LEU A 465 -28.19 -0.79 1.29
CA LEU A 465 -27.53 -0.82 -0.01
C LEU A 465 -28.16 0.17 -0.97
N PHE A 466 -27.32 0.75 -1.81
CA PHE A 466 -27.76 1.69 -2.85
C PHE A 466 -27.94 0.94 -4.16
N PRO A 467 -29.12 1.04 -4.80
CA PRO A 467 -29.47 0.21 -5.95
C PRO A 467 -28.53 0.43 -7.14
N THR A 468 -28.36 1.66 -7.55
CA THR A 468 -27.41 2.02 -8.62
C THR A 468 -27.19 3.52 -8.64
N ILE A 469 -25.96 3.95 -8.69
CA ILE A 469 -25.58 5.35 -9.00
C ILE A 469 -24.47 5.31 -10.04
N ILE A 470 -24.66 6.07 -11.12
CA ILE A 470 -23.69 6.22 -12.20
C ILE A 470 -23.35 7.69 -12.30
N ILE A 471 -22.09 8.03 -12.15
CA ILE A 471 -21.56 9.38 -12.28
C ILE A 471 -20.58 9.34 -13.44
N ARG A 472 -20.81 10.16 -14.43
CA ARG A 472 -19.98 10.30 -15.63
C ARG A 472 -19.65 11.76 -15.85
N PRO A 473 -18.52 12.07 -16.52
CA PRO A 473 -18.20 13.44 -16.92
C PRO A 473 -19.27 14.08 -17.75
#